data_881eb769cfe22c08b819936903582c00
#
_entry.id   881eb769cfe22c08b819936903582c00
#
_cell.length_a   1.000
_cell.length_b   1.000
_cell.length_c   1.000
_cell.angle_alpha   90.00
_cell.angle_beta   90.00
_cell.angle_gamma   90.00
#
_symmetry.space_group_name_H-M   'P 1'
#
loop_
_entity.id
_entity.type
_entity.pdbx_description
1 polymer ?
#
loop_
_entity_poly.entity_id
_entity_poly.type
_entity_poly.pdbx_seq_one_letter_code
_entity_poly.pdbx_strand_id
1 'polypeptide(L)'
;VKNSLGLLCLSFLLITDGASLANPPSVRVKRSQVLCEPIGRIIEKGNRQFKDKTLICAGEKIEIAKGKKVKFLCFSSGDIIWLDTGVIPSNRCAIVNTSATSCNPNNVNVCLIRKGGSREEAEPTIIYPYTSSLMNPRPKIAWLPVSGATAYKVKVSGYDFAWEKVVSVNETHITYPAQEKELPFGQAFQITVIAYRKDAQPTADTFTVNLFAQSEIQQVLDTVAQINSLGLPKDEAALDVDAVYMSRGFLDESIELLSQVATNGSTNPTLYRVLGDRYFEAGLTDKATVQYMKASELAKRSNDGFELQKVKEGLEAIEFYSQLPTRIKGDQK
;
A
#
# COMPACT_ATOMS: atom_id res chain seq x y z
N VAL A 1 -85.01 1.17 13.72
CA VAL A 1 -85.89 2.08 14.48
C VAL A 1 -85.02 3.25 14.94
N LYS A 2 -85.29 4.43 14.32
CA LYS A 2 -85.28 5.80 14.88
C LYS A 2 -83.92 6.31 15.48
N ASN A 3 -83.48 7.37 15.13
CA ASN A 3 -83.65 8.82 14.89
C ASN A 3 -82.31 9.48 15.22
N SER A 4 -81.66 10.21 14.37
CA SER A 4 -81.83 11.64 14.11
C SER A 4 -81.71 12.52 15.36
N LEU A 5 -80.60 13.28 15.47
CA LEU A 5 -80.60 14.72 15.68
C LEU A 5 -79.22 15.33 15.47
N GLY A 6 -79.14 16.29 14.63
CA GLY A 6 -77.95 17.06 14.35
C GLY A 6 -77.71 18.13 15.43
N LEU A 7 -76.46 18.52 15.52
CA LEU A 7 -76.10 19.80 16.14
C LEU A 7 -74.95 20.41 15.36
N LEU A 8 -75.30 21.56 14.73
CA LEU A 8 -74.29 22.50 14.17
C LEU A 8 -73.44 23.03 15.31
N CYS A 9 -72.15 23.02 15.16
CA CYS A 9 -71.23 23.88 15.90
C CYS A 9 -70.26 24.58 14.95
N LEU A 10 -70.31 25.87 15.05
CA LEU A 10 -69.53 26.84 14.29
C LEU A 10 -68.01 26.60 14.29
N SER A 11 -67.48 26.76 13.12
CA SER A 11 -66.05 26.79 12.84
C SER A 11 -65.42 28.06 13.41
N PHE A 12 -64.39 27.89 14.24
CA PHE A 12 -63.39 28.92 14.50
C PHE A 12 -62.10 28.52 13.77
N LEU A 13 -61.84 29.22 12.67
CA LEU A 13 -60.57 29.16 11.97
C LEU A 13 -59.52 29.89 12.81
N LEU A 14 -58.63 29.12 13.47
CA LEU A 14 -57.37 29.62 13.98
C LEU A 14 -56.32 29.37 12.89
N ILE A 15 -55.95 30.44 12.22
CA ILE A 15 -54.79 30.49 11.33
C ILE A 15 -53.58 30.51 12.23
N THR A 16 -52.90 29.37 12.36
CA THR A 16 -51.55 29.29 12.93
C THR A 16 -50.55 29.43 11.80
N ASP A 17 -49.89 30.56 11.72
CA ASP A 17 -48.70 30.77 10.89
C ASP A 17 -47.63 29.73 11.27
N GLY A 18 -47.55 28.67 10.49
CA GLY A 18 -46.49 27.71 10.58
C GLY A 18 -45.19 28.31 10.05
N ALA A 19 -44.38 28.84 10.94
CA ALA A 19 -43.00 29.18 10.61
C ALA A 19 -42.28 27.89 10.15
N SER A 20 -42.11 27.76 8.84
CA SER A 20 -41.24 26.71 8.23
C SER A 20 -39.82 26.92 8.74
N LEU A 21 -39.39 26.05 9.62
CA LEU A 21 -37.99 25.92 9.99
C LEU A 21 -37.23 25.42 8.74
N ALA A 22 -36.73 26.36 7.94
CA ALA A 22 -35.82 26.06 6.87
C ALA A 22 -34.57 25.38 7.47
N ASN A 23 -34.39 24.12 7.14
CA ASN A 23 -33.13 23.41 7.44
C ASN A 23 -31.98 24.27 6.92
N PRO A 24 -30.93 24.51 7.74
CA PRO A 24 -29.75 25.22 7.26
C PRO A 24 -29.16 24.44 6.07
N PRO A 25 -28.71 25.15 5.03
CA PRO A 25 -28.13 24.49 3.87
C PRO A 25 -26.96 23.62 4.35
N SER A 26 -27.07 22.32 4.10
CA SER A 26 -25.96 21.42 4.32
C SER A 26 -24.79 21.92 3.45
N VAL A 27 -23.82 22.54 4.09
CA VAL A 27 -22.55 22.88 3.44
C VAL A 27 -21.91 21.55 3.04
N ARG A 28 -22.15 21.12 1.80
CA ARG A 28 -21.33 20.10 1.15
C ARG A 28 -19.93 20.71 1.06
N VAL A 29 -19.08 20.35 1.99
CA VAL A 29 -17.65 20.56 1.83
C VAL A 29 -17.27 19.82 0.55
N LYS A 30 -17.10 20.55 -0.55
CA LYS A 30 -16.45 20.01 -1.75
C LYS A 30 -15.11 19.51 -1.26
N ARG A 31 -14.91 18.18 -1.22
CA ARG A 31 -13.59 17.59 -1.12
C ARG A 31 -12.77 18.25 -2.23
N SER A 32 -11.75 19.00 -1.88
CA SER A 32 -10.78 19.49 -2.83
C SER A 32 -10.20 18.25 -3.51
N GLN A 33 -10.57 18.03 -4.77
CA GLN A 33 -9.93 17.00 -5.57
C GLN A 33 -8.47 17.42 -5.68
N VAL A 34 -7.59 16.59 -5.16
CA VAL A 34 -6.15 16.77 -5.33
C VAL A 34 -5.88 16.50 -6.81
N LEU A 35 -5.65 17.56 -7.58
CA LEU A 35 -5.37 17.49 -9.04
C LEU A 35 -3.89 17.20 -9.32
N CYS A 36 -3.13 16.75 -8.34
CA CYS A 36 -1.70 16.49 -8.43
C CYS A 36 -1.32 15.26 -7.61
N GLU A 37 -0.16 14.71 -7.89
CA GLU A 37 0.46 13.69 -7.03
C GLU A 37 1.12 14.38 -5.84
N PRO A 38 0.66 14.15 -4.59
CA PRO A 38 1.19 14.81 -3.41
C PRO A 38 2.59 14.27 -3.09
N ILE A 39 3.51 15.17 -2.72
CA ILE A 39 4.87 14.82 -2.29
C ILE A 39 4.98 14.59 -0.79
N GLY A 40 3.94 14.94 -0.04
CA GLY A 40 3.90 14.77 1.41
C GLY A 40 2.72 15.45 2.08
N ARG A 41 2.73 15.40 3.41
CA ARG A 41 1.65 15.94 4.26
C ARG A 41 2.20 16.77 5.42
N ILE A 42 1.52 17.88 5.74
CA ILE A 42 1.76 18.62 6.99
C ILE A 42 1.14 17.82 8.14
N ILE A 43 1.97 17.45 9.13
CA ILE A 43 1.60 16.57 10.23
C ILE A 43 1.62 17.26 11.61
N GLU A 44 1.57 18.59 11.63
CA GLU A 44 1.58 19.35 12.88
C GLU A 44 0.16 19.58 13.40
N LYS A 45 -0.09 19.29 14.68
CA LYS A 45 -1.36 19.57 15.34
C LYS A 45 -1.44 21.03 15.79
N GLY A 46 -2.57 21.69 15.53
CA GLY A 46 -2.89 23.00 16.13
C GLY A 46 -2.26 24.19 15.43
N ASN A 47 -1.69 24.06 14.24
CA ASN A 47 -1.28 25.22 13.46
C ASN A 47 -2.51 25.87 12.79
N ARG A 48 -2.93 27.07 13.29
CA ARG A 48 -4.09 27.79 12.76
C ARG A 48 -3.95 28.23 11.31
N GLN A 49 -2.72 28.27 10.80
CA GLN A 49 -2.39 28.75 9.46
C GLN A 49 -2.57 27.68 8.38
N PHE A 50 -2.32 26.42 8.75
CA PHE A 50 -2.60 25.28 7.88
C PHE A 50 -3.77 24.51 8.50
N LYS A 51 -4.77 24.18 7.68
CA LYS A 51 -5.72 23.16 8.11
C LYS A 51 -4.87 21.90 8.37
N ASP A 52 -4.84 21.48 9.64
CA ASP A 52 -4.17 20.26 10.01
C ASP A 52 -4.39 19.19 8.94
N LYS A 53 -3.30 18.51 8.51
CA LYS A 53 -3.39 17.39 7.58
C LYS A 53 -3.44 17.74 6.08
N THR A 54 -2.94 18.90 5.68
CA THR A 54 -2.92 19.30 4.27
C THR A 54 -1.89 18.50 3.49
N LEU A 55 -2.33 17.87 2.39
CA LEU A 55 -1.46 17.30 1.36
C LEU A 55 -0.83 18.43 0.57
N ILE A 56 0.44 18.28 0.22
CA ILE A 56 1.22 19.27 -0.52
C ILE A 56 1.71 18.65 -1.83
N CYS A 57 1.53 19.39 -2.91
CA CYS A 57 2.00 19.02 -4.22
C CYS A 57 3.40 19.62 -4.51
N ALA A 58 4.11 19.01 -5.48
CA ALA A 58 5.37 19.57 -5.95
C ALA A 58 5.17 20.98 -6.51
N GLY A 59 6.06 21.90 -6.13
CA GLY A 59 6.02 23.30 -6.58
C GLY A 59 5.03 24.20 -5.83
N GLU A 60 4.23 23.68 -4.88
CA GLU A 60 3.40 24.52 -4.03
C GLU A 60 4.23 25.38 -3.09
N LYS A 61 3.78 26.64 -2.93
CA LYS A 61 4.38 27.59 -2.00
C LYS A 61 3.72 27.46 -0.63
N ILE A 62 4.51 27.20 0.38
CA ILE A 62 4.06 27.22 1.77
C ILE A 62 4.43 28.56 2.40
N GLU A 63 3.44 29.24 2.96
CA GLU A 63 3.65 30.46 3.75
C GLU A 63 3.51 30.12 5.23
N ILE A 64 4.59 30.26 5.98
CA ILE A 64 4.63 29.98 7.41
C ILE A 64 4.94 31.31 8.12
N ALA A 65 4.32 31.56 9.24
CA ALA A 65 4.56 32.76 10.04
C ALA A 65 6.06 32.89 10.37
N LYS A 66 6.59 34.12 10.32
CA LYS A 66 8.02 34.40 10.54
C LYS A 66 8.50 33.77 11.86
N GLY A 67 9.60 33.01 11.76
CA GLY A 67 10.20 32.32 12.91
C GLY A 67 9.48 31.04 13.35
N LYS A 68 8.44 30.59 12.63
CA LYS A 68 7.79 29.30 12.84
C LYS A 68 8.29 28.27 11.83
N LYS A 69 8.15 26.99 12.20
CA LYS A 69 8.42 25.83 11.34
C LYS A 69 7.24 24.88 11.47
N VAL A 70 7.01 24.08 10.44
CA VAL A 70 5.99 23.03 10.46
C VAL A 70 6.61 21.67 10.19
N LYS A 71 6.06 20.64 10.82
CA LYS A 71 6.45 19.26 10.54
C LYS A 71 5.79 18.80 9.25
N PHE A 72 6.59 18.23 8.38
CA PHE A 72 6.19 17.74 7.08
C PHE A 72 6.69 16.31 6.88
N LEU A 73 5.78 15.40 6.58
CA LEU A 73 6.08 14.04 6.19
C LEU A 73 6.37 14.01 4.69
N CYS A 74 7.58 13.64 4.31
CA CYS A 74 8.00 13.39 2.93
C CYS A 74 7.58 11.97 2.51
N PHE A 75 6.77 11.84 1.46
CA PHE A 75 6.32 10.51 1.00
C PHE A 75 7.44 9.72 0.29
N SER A 76 8.35 10.39 -0.38
CA SER A 76 9.45 9.71 -1.08
C SER A 76 10.52 9.12 -0.16
N SER A 77 10.77 9.72 1.00
CA SER A 77 11.76 9.24 1.97
C SER A 77 11.15 8.61 3.22
N GLY A 78 9.85 8.83 3.47
CA GLY A 78 9.19 8.43 4.71
C GLY A 78 9.62 9.23 5.94
N ASP A 79 10.46 10.25 5.76
CA ASP A 79 11.02 11.04 6.88
C ASP A 79 10.13 12.23 7.21
N ILE A 80 10.17 12.62 8.48
CA ILE A 80 9.55 13.86 8.96
C ILE A 80 10.60 14.95 9.02
N ILE A 81 10.42 16.00 8.22
CA ILE A 81 11.30 17.16 8.16
C ILE A 81 10.61 18.43 8.68
N TRP A 82 11.41 19.44 9.04
CA TRP A 82 10.92 20.75 9.37
C TRP A 82 10.99 21.68 8.15
N LEU A 83 9.87 22.30 7.83
CA LEU A 83 9.80 23.29 6.75
C LEU A 83 9.70 24.71 7.31
N ASP A 84 10.44 25.60 6.66
CA ASP A 84 10.33 27.05 6.79
C ASP A 84 9.46 27.61 5.64
N THR A 85 9.15 28.92 5.68
CA THR A 85 8.44 29.60 4.59
C THR A 85 9.22 29.49 3.29
N GLY A 86 8.52 29.16 2.22
CA GLY A 86 9.08 29.10 0.86
C GLY A 86 8.36 28.16 -0.07
N VAL A 87 8.85 28.06 -1.29
CA VAL A 87 8.43 27.03 -2.23
C VAL A 87 9.07 25.71 -1.80
N ILE A 88 8.28 24.64 -1.71
CA ILE A 88 8.83 23.32 -1.48
C ILE A 88 9.36 22.80 -2.82
N PRO A 89 10.66 22.81 -3.04
CA PRO A 89 11.22 22.25 -4.26
C PRO A 89 11.03 20.73 -4.20
N SER A 90 10.73 20.13 -5.34
CA SER A 90 10.56 18.67 -5.49
C SER A 90 11.77 17.87 -4.98
N ASN A 91 12.97 18.50 -4.95
CA ASN A 91 14.21 17.87 -4.45
C ASN A 91 14.36 17.90 -2.92
N ARG A 92 13.55 18.63 -2.16
CA ARG A 92 13.60 18.59 -0.69
C ARG A 92 13.05 17.30 -0.10
N CYS A 93 12.15 16.64 -0.83
CA CYS A 93 11.74 15.27 -0.59
C CYS A 93 12.46 14.38 -1.62
N ALA A 94 13.75 14.61 -1.82
CA ALA A 94 14.52 13.80 -2.73
C ALA A 94 14.47 12.34 -2.29
N ILE A 95 14.19 11.48 -3.24
CA ILE A 95 14.37 10.05 -3.10
C ILE A 95 15.81 9.87 -2.67
N VAL A 96 16.03 9.50 -1.40
CA VAL A 96 17.30 8.90 -1.04
C VAL A 96 17.37 7.69 -1.96
N ASN A 97 18.39 7.61 -2.81
CA ASN A 97 18.61 6.48 -3.71
C ASN A 97 18.84 5.20 -2.89
N THR A 98 17.82 4.79 -2.16
CA THR A 98 17.63 3.41 -1.83
C THR A 98 17.22 2.74 -3.13
N SER A 99 17.83 1.65 -3.47
CA SER A 99 17.64 0.87 -4.71
C SER A 99 16.19 0.41 -4.99
N ALA A 100 15.23 0.92 -4.24
CA ALA A 100 13.81 0.79 -4.45
C ALA A 100 13.31 2.01 -5.25
N THR A 101 13.68 2.07 -6.50
CA THR A 101 12.95 2.89 -7.45
C THR A 101 11.56 2.28 -7.56
N SER A 102 10.54 3.01 -7.11
CA SER A 102 9.17 2.53 -7.19
C SER A 102 8.81 2.24 -8.65
N CYS A 103 8.28 1.04 -8.87
CA CYS A 103 7.69 0.64 -10.13
C CYS A 103 6.57 1.62 -10.47
N ASN A 104 6.69 2.29 -11.58
CA ASN A 104 5.60 3.09 -12.11
C ASN A 104 5.51 2.91 -13.64
N PRO A 105 4.36 3.18 -14.26
CA PRO A 105 4.14 2.99 -15.69
C PRO A 105 5.14 3.70 -16.59
N ASN A 106 5.72 4.80 -16.12
CA ASN A 106 6.73 5.55 -16.88
C ASN A 106 8.15 4.99 -16.69
N ASN A 107 8.34 4.05 -15.79
CA ASN A 107 9.62 3.41 -15.52
C ASN A 107 9.47 1.89 -15.37
N VAL A 108 8.95 1.28 -16.41
CA VAL A 108 8.66 -0.16 -16.48
C VAL A 108 9.91 -1.01 -16.30
N ASN A 109 11.09 -0.48 -16.64
CA ASN A 109 12.37 -1.16 -16.43
C ASN A 109 12.69 -1.39 -14.94
N VAL A 110 12.08 -0.64 -14.05
CA VAL A 110 12.21 -0.79 -12.60
C VAL A 110 11.18 -1.74 -12.03
N CYS A 111 10.07 -1.92 -12.72
CA CYS A 111 9.07 -2.95 -12.45
C CYS A 111 9.54 -4.36 -12.82
N LEU A 112 10.74 -4.55 -13.20
CA LEU A 112 11.34 -5.86 -13.50
C LEU A 112 11.61 -6.63 -12.21
N ILE A 113 10.70 -6.92 -11.68
CA ILE A 113 9.90 -7.98 -11.23
C ILE A 113 10.68 -9.22 -11.13
N ARG A 114 10.98 -9.25 -9.96
CA ARG A 114 11.36 -10.48 -9.33
C ARG A 114 10.23 -11.46 -9.47
N LYS A 115 10.56 -12.66 -9.90
CA LYS A 115 9.73 -13.84 -9.71
C LYS A 115 8.50 -14.01 -10.59
N GLY A 116 8.64 -13.65 -11.89
CA GLY A 116 8.12 -14.59 -12.83
C GLY A 116 9.28 -15.49 -13.21
N GLY A 117 9.75 -16.34 -12.32
CA GLY A 117 10.73 -17.38 -12.64
C GLY A 117 10.26 -18.07 -13.91
N SER A 118 11.18 -18.52 -14.76
CA SER A 118 10.80 -19.38 -15.87
C SER A 118 9.77 -20.35 -15.30
N ARG A 119 8.63 -20.48 -15.95
CA ARG A 119 7.65 -21.52 -15.63
C ARG A 119 8.25 -22.90 -16.06
N GLU A 120 9.46 -23.17 -15.64
CA GLU A 120 9.92 -24.52 -15.62
C GLU A 120 9.19 -25.17 -14.45
N GLU A 121 8.15 -25.92 -14.79
CA GLU A 121 7.35 -26.71 -13.84
C GLU A 121 8.22 -27.63 -12.94
N ALA A 122 9.51 -27.63 -13.20
CA ALA A 122 10.52 -28.45 -12.58
C ALA A 122 11.23 -27.80 -11.38
N GLU A 123 11.14 -26.46 -11.20
CA GLU A 123 11.84 -25.73 -10.13
C GLU A 123 10.86 -24.99 -9.21
N PRO A 124 11.11 -24.98 -7.89
CA PRO A 124 10.31 -24.15 -7.00
C PRO A 124 10.59 -22.67 -7.32
N THR A 125 9.55 -21.85 -7.22
CA THR A 125 9.68 -20.39 -7.32
C THR A 125 9.19 -19.77 -6.04
N ILE A 126 10.05 -19.09 -5.30
CA ILE A 126 9.68 -18.39 -4.07
C ILE A 126 8.83 -17.17 -4.48
N ILE A 127 7.60 -17.11 -4.05
CA ILE A 127 6.65 -16.03 -4.36
C ILE A 127 6.42 -15.07 -3.18
N TYR A 128 6.88 -15.41 -1.98
CA TYR A 128 6.82 -14.57 -0.79
C TYR A 128 8.05 -14.83 0.10
N PRO A 129 8.69 -13.80 0.67
CA PRO A 129 8.33 -12.39 0.67
C PRO A 129 8.40 -11.77 -0.74
N TYR A 130 7.60 -10.72 -0.97
CA TYR A 130 7.53 -10.04 -2.29
C TYR A 130 8.79 -9.24 -2.60
N THR A 131 9.48 -8.73 -1.59
CA THR A 131 10.71 -7.96 -1.72
C THR A 131 11.84 -8.48 -0.85
N SER A 132 13.03 -7.92 -1.06
CA SER A 132 14.19 -8.24 -0.23
C SER A 132 14.20 -7.52 1.13
N SER A 133 13.30 -6.59 1.39
CA SER A 133 13.25 -5.82 2.63
C SER A 133 12.31 -6.47 3.63
N LEU A 134 12.79 -6.80 4.82
CA LEU A 134 12.01 -7.40 5.89
C LEU A 134 11.96 -6.50 7.13
N MET A 135 10.79 -6.33 7.72
CA MET A 135 10.60 -5.80 9.07
C MET A 135 10.48 -6.90 10.12
N ASN A 136 9.89 -8.04 9.72
CA ASN A 136 9.56 -9.11 10.65
C ASN A 136 10.69 -10.13 10.74
N PRO A 137 11.26 -10.38 11.96
CA PRO A 137 12.29 -11.41 12.15
C PRO A 137 11.76 -12.84 12.04
N ARG A 138 10.44 -12.99 11.80
CA ARG A 138 9.76 -14.27 11.57
C ARG A 138 8.99 -14.23 10.26
N PRO A 139 9.70 -14.19 9.10
CA PRO A 139 9.04 -14.03 7.80
C PRO A 139 8.15 -15.24 7.47
N LYS A 140 7.10 -14.97 6.72
CA LYS A 140 6.40 -15.99 5.96
C LYS A 140 7.21 -16.27 4.69
N ILE A 141 7.25 -17.52 4.27
CA ILE A 141 7.91 -17.96 3.04
C ILE A 141 6.88 -18.75 2.25
N ALA A 142 6.69 -18.44 0.97
CA ALA A 142 5.78 -19.19 0.12
C ALA A 142 6.41 -19.39 -1.26
N TRP A 143 6.04 -20.48 -1.91
CA TRP A 143 6.56 -20.85 -3.23
C TRP A 143 5.49 -21.50 -4.10
N LEU A 144 5.74 -21.55 -5.40
CA LEU A 144 4.91 -22.29 -6.33
C LEU A 144 5.21 -23.79 -6.22
N PRO A 145 4.16 -24.64 -6.29
CA PRO A 145 4.34 -26.09 -6.24
C PRO A 145 5.08 -26.61 -7.48
N VAL A 146 5.91 -27.62 -7.27
CA VAL A 146 6.66 -28.31 -8.35
C VAL A 146 5.96 -29.61 -8.69
N SER A 147 5.73 -29.86 -9.97
CA SER A 147 5.12 -31.10 -10.44
C SER A 147 6.00 -32.30 -10.10
N GLY A 148 5.39 -33.35 -9.51
CA GLY A 148 6.10 -34.55 -9.09
C GLY A 148 7.00 -34.39 -7.86
N ALA A 149 6.92 -33.27 -7.15
CA ALA A 149 7.60 -33.14 -5.86
C ALA A 149 7.05 -34.14 -4.85
N THR A 150 7.93 -34.63 -3.98
CA THR A 150 7.61 -35.55 -2.86
C THR A 150 7.73 -34.88 -1.51
N ALA A 151 8.55 -33.85 -1.41
CA ALA A 151 8.73 -33.00 -0.23
C ALA A 151 9.45 -31.70 -0.62
N TYR A 152 9.39 -30.72 0.28
CA TYR A 152 10.22 -29.52 0.19
C TYR A 152 11.11 -29.39 1.41
N LYS A 153 12.30 -28.79 1.22
CA LYS A 153 13.15 -28.31 2.32
C LYS A 153 13.27 -26.80 2.18
N VAL A 154 12.89 -26.09 3.23
CA VAL A 154 13.09 -24.65 3.35
C VAL A 154 14.32 -24.41 4.21
N LYS A 155 15.24 -23.57 3.74
CA LYS A 155 16.46 -23.16 4.45
C LYS A 155 16.46 -21.65 4.56
N VAL A 156 16.91 -21.15 5.72
CA VAL A 156 17.24 -19.75 5.92
C VAL A 156 18.66 -19.71 6.47
N SER A 157 19.57 -19.05 5.76
CA SER A 157 20.97 -18.97 6.14
C SER A 157 21.49 -17.54 6.08
N GLY A 158 22.28 -17.14 7.06
CA GLY A 158 22.98 -15.87 7.17
C GLY A 158 24.42 -16.09 7.63
N TYR A 159 25.11 -15.01 8.05
CA TYR A 159 26.52 -15.08 8.45
C TYR A 159 26.78 -16.09 9.60
N ASP A 160 26.08 -15.93 10.73
CA ASP A 160 26.17 -16.83 11.88
C ASP A 160 24.82 -17.48 12.20
N PHE A 161 24.02 -17.73 11.16
CA PHE A 161 22.68 -18.25 11.32
C PHE A 161 22.37 -19.28 10.25
N ALA A 162 21.81 -20.40 10.68
CA ALA A 162 21.28 -21.43 9.79
C ALA A 162 20.06 -22.08 10.43
N TRP A 163 19.00 -22.19 9.66
CA TRP A 163 17.80 -22.92 10.01
C TRP A 163 17.29 -23.68 8.78
N GLU A 164 16.78 -24.87 8.98
CA GLU A 164 16.13 -25.61 7.91
C GLU A 164 14.97 -26.46 8.44
N LYS A 165 13.98 -26.67 7.57
CA LYS A 165 12.85 -27.53 7.85
C LYS A 165 12.40 -28.26 6.60
N VAL A 166 12.11 -29.55 6.74
CA VAL A 166 11.44 -30.34 5.71
C VAL A 166 9.93 -30.24 5.93
N VAL A 167 9.19 -29.97 4.87
CA VAL A 167 7.73 -29.86 4.87
C VAL A 167 7.12 -30.80 3.84
N SER A 168 5.85 -31.13 4.05
CA SER A 168 5.08 -31.99 3.15
C SER A 168 4.93 -31.37 1.76
N VAL A 169 4.77 -32.20 0.74
CA VAL A 169 4.50 -31.76 -0.64
C VAL A 169 3.24 -30.88 -0.77
N ASN A 170 2.28 -31.06 0.13
CA ASN A 170 1.06 -30.26 0.14
C ASN A 170 1.23 -28.88 0.79
N GLU A 171 2.35 -28.63 1.46
CA GLU A 171 2.68 -27.33 2.07
C GLU A 171 3.52 -26.52 1.10
N THR A 172 2.95 -25.44 0.58
CA THR A 172 3.64 -24.49 -0.31
C THR A 172 3.92 -23.15 0.39
N HIS A 173 3.80 -23.12 1.69
CA HIS A 173 4.16 -21.98 2.53
C HIS A 173 4.54 -22.42 3.94
N ILE A 174 5.33 -21.60 4.60
CA ILE A 174 5.68 -21.75 6.01
C ILE A 174 5.86 -20.36 6.62
N THR A 175 5.41 -20.20 7.86
CA THR A 175 5.83 -19.07 8.71
C THR A 175 7.00 -19.52 9.54
N TYR A 176 8.07 -18.70 9.60
CA TYR A 176 9.22 -19.01 10.43
C TYR A 176 8.76 -19.26 11.87
N PRO A 177 9.12 -20.43 12.46
CA PRO A 177 8.44 -20.92 13.67
C PRO A 177 8.70 -20.03 14.89
N ALA A 178 7.65 -19.86 15.73
CA ALA A 178 7.73 -19.02 16.92
C ALA A 178 8.68 -19.58 18.01
N GLN A 179 8.87 -20.90 18.04
CA GLN A 179 9.76 -21.58 18.99
C GLN A 179 11.24 -21.51 18.60
N GLU A 180 11.54 -21.14 17.36
CA GLU A 180 12.91 -20.96 16.90
C GLU A 180 13.44 -19.58 17.31
N LYS A 181 14.77 -19.44 17.41
CA LYS A 181 15.41 -18.15 17.64
C LYS A 181 15.10 -17.21 16.48
N GLU A 182 14.68 -16.00 16.77
CA GLU A 182 14.43 -14.98 15.75
C GLU A 182 15.64 -14.72 14.85
N LEU A 183 15.36 -14.35 13.59
CA LEU A 183 16.40 -13.88 12.70
C LEU A 183 17.08 -12.64 13.30
N PRO A 184 18.40 -12.58 13.37
CA PRO A 184 19.13 -11.40 13.85
C PRO A 184 18.84 -10.14 13.00
N PHE A 185 18.49 -9.05 13.66
CA PHE A 185 18.26 -7.77 13.00
C PHE A 185 19.54 -7.21 12.35
N GLY A 186 19.37 -6.40 11.29
CA GLY A 186 20.47 -5.72 10.60
C GLY A 186 21.33 -6.65 9.74
N GLN A 187 20.82 -7.81 9.33
CA GLN A 187 21.56 -8.80 8.56
C GLN A 187 20.82 -9.23 7.29
N ALA A 188 21.59 -9.71 6.32
CA ALA A 188 21.10 -10.36 5.12
C ALA A 188 20.98 -11.88 5.33
N PHE A 189 19.94 -12.47 4.73
CA PHE A 189 19.69 -13.91 4.75
C PHE A 189 19.39 -14.42 3.35
N GLN A 190 19.78 -15.65 3.09
CA GLN A 190 19.33 -16.40 1.93
C GLN A 190 18.18 -17.33 2.34
N ILE A 191 17.05 -17.19 1.70
CA ILE A 191 15.93 -18.13 1.77
C ILE A 191 16.05 -19.04 0.57
N THR A 192 16.19 -20.35 0.82
CA THR A 192 16.25 -21.37 -0.24
C THR A 192 15.12 -22.36 -0.06
N VAL A 193 14.38 -22.63 -1.13
CA VAL A 193 13.40 -23.71 -1.19
C VAL A 193 13.91 -24.78 -2.13
N ILE A 194 14.00 -26.00 -1.66
CA ILE A 194 14.50 -27.17 -2.40
C ILE A 194 13.33 -28.13 -2.58
N ALA A 195 13.03 -28.49 -3.82
CA ALA A 195 12.03 -29.50 -4.15
C ALA A 195 12.71 -30.86 -4.38
N TYR A 196 12.29 -31.89 -3.65
CA TYR A 196 12.71 -33.25 -3.84
C TYR A 196 11.71 -33.99 -4.74
N ARG A 197 12.21 -34.77 -5.69
CA ARG A 197 11.41 -35.61 -6.57
C ARG A 197 11.94 -37.03 -6.54
N LYS A 198 11.06 -37.99 -6.79
CA LYS A 198 11.49 -39.39 -6.99
C LYS A 198 12.25 -39.45 -8.31
N ASP A 199 13.37 -40.14 -8.34
CA ASP A 199 14.13 -40.42 -9.55
C ASP A 199 14.66 -39.18 -10.33
N ALA A 200 14.77 -38.02 -9.67
CA ALA A 200 15.32 -36.80 -10.26
C ALA A 200 16.21 -36.05 -9.27
N GLN A 201 17.15 -35.26 -9.77
CA GLN A 201 17.96 -34.38 -8.92
C GLN A 201 17.05 -33.33 -8.28
N PRO A 202 17.31 -32.97 -7.00
CA PRO A 202 16.62 -31.87 -6.35
C PRO A 202 16.83 -30.56 -7.10
N THR A 203 15.78 -29.76 -7.20
CA THR A 203 15.84 -28.40 -7.77
C THR A 203 15.59 -27.37 -6.68
N ALA A 204 16.12 -26.15 -6.83
CA ALA A 204 16.03 -25.14 -5.78
C ALA A 204 15.91 -23.75 -6.36
N ASP A 205 15.19 -22.89 -5.62
CA ASP A 205 15.20 -21.44 -5.80
C ASP A 205 15.76 -20.77 -4.55
N THR A 206 16.51 -19.68 -4.72
CA THR A 206 17.11 -18.93 -3.62
C THR A 206 16.83 -17.43 -3.77
N PHE A 207 16.42 -16.82 -2.66
CA PHE A 207 16.13 -15.41 -2.59
C PHE A 207 16.85 -14.75 -1.41
N THR A 208 17.58 -13.66 -1.68
CA THR A 208 18.26 -12.89 -0.64
C THR A 208 17.34 -11.84 -0.08
N VAL A 209 17.22 -11.78 1.24
CA VAL A 209 16.44 -10.80 2.00
C VAL A 209 17.31 -10.09 3.02
N ASN A 210 16.95 -8.86 3.36
CA ASN A 210 17.62 -8.03 4.36
C ASN A 210 16.64 -7.71 5.47
N LEU A 211 16.88 -8.22 6.66
CA LEU A 211 16.14 -7.81 7.85
C LEU A 211 16.76 -6.51 8.37
N PHE A 212 15.98 -5.46 8.39
CA PHE A 212 16.44 -4.13 8.83
C PHE A 212 16.89 -4.13 10.29
N ALA A 213 17.73 -3.15 10.66
CA ALA A 213 18.12 -2.98 12.04
C ALA A 213 16.89 -2.58 12.89
N GLN A 214 16.85 -3.05 14.13
CA GLN A 214 15.71 -2.78 15.02
C GLN A 214 15.45 -1.29 15.20
N SER A 215 16.50 -0.47 15.23
CA SER A 215 16.39 1.00 15.33
C SER A 215 15.73 1.62 14.09
N GLU A 216 16.01 1.10 12.88
CA GLU A 216 15.40 1.57 11.64
C GLU A 216 13.92 1.20 11.58
N ILE A 217 13.58 -0.04 11.97
CA ILE A 217 12.19 -0.49 12.08
C ILE A 217 11.42 0.39 13.09
N GLN A 218 12.03 0.68 14.24
CA GLN A 218 11.40 1.52 15.26
C GLN A 218 11.13 2.95 14.74
N GLN A 219 12.05 3.55 13.97
CA GLN A 219 11.82 4.85 13.34
C GLN A 219 10.61 4.84 12.38
N VAL A 220 10.46 3.78 11.60
CA VAL A 220 9.30 3.59 10.72
C VAL A 220 8.01 3.48 11.54
N LEU A 221 8.01 2.65 12.59
CA LEU A 221 6.85 2.45 13.46
C LEU A 221 6.47 3.74 14.22
N ASP A 222 7.45 4.54 14.64
CA ASP A 222 7.22 5.83 15.27
C ASP A 222 6.57 6.83 14.31
N THR A 223 7.00 6.82 13.04
CA THR A 223 6.37 7.64 11.99
C THR A 223 4.93 7.19 11.72
N VAL A 224 4.69 5.88 11.62
CA VAL A 224 3.34 5.30 11.48
C VAL A 224 2.45 5.68 12.67
N ALA A 225 2.96 5.63 13.89
CA ALA A 225 2.23 6.04 15.09
C ALA A 225 1.85 7.54 15.04
N GLN A 226 2.75 8.40 14.55
CA GLN A 226 2.45 9.81 14.35
C GLN A 226 1.32 10.02 13.32
N ILE A 227 1.37 9.35 12.16
CA ILE A 227 0.31 9.40 11.15
C ILE A 227 -1.03 8.97 11.76
N ASN A 228 -1.07 7.84 12.44
CA ASN A 228 -2.28 7.32 13.08
C ASN A 228 -2.85 8.28 14.14
N SER A 229 -1.98 9.03 14.81
CA SER A 229 -2.40 10.04 15.81
C SER A 229 -3.04 11.29 15.22
N LEU A 230 -2.94 11.51 13.90
CA LEU A 230 -3.53 12.66 13.22
C LEU A 230 -5.06 12.60 13.17
N GLY A 231 -5.67 11.42 13.33
CA GLY A 231 -7.11 11.21 13.16
C GLY A 231 -7.56 11.52 11.73
N LEU A 232 -6.78 11.06 10.74
CA LEU A 232 -7.15 11.06 9.32
C LEU A 232 -8.30 10.06 9.05
N PRO A 233 -9.07 10.24 7.97
CA PRO A 233 -9.85 9.14 7.42
C PRO A 233 -8.98 7.91 7.21
N LYS A 234 -9.52 6.72 7.45
CA LYS A 234 -8.73 5.46 7.40
C LYS A 234 -7.99 5.26 6.08
N ASP A 235 -8.65 5.61 4.97
CA ASP A 235 -8.05 5.50 3.63
C ASP A 235 -6.84 6.42 3.46
N GLU A 236 -6.96 7.67 3.94
CA GLU A 236 -5.87 8.64 3.85
C GLU A 236 -4.69 8.26 4.76
N ALA A 237 -4.98 7.80 5.97
CA ALA A 237 -3.94 7.31 6.88
C ALA A 237 -3.19 6.11 6.27
N ALA A 238 -3.92 5.17 5.65
CA ALA A 238 -3.32 4.01 5.02
C ALA A 238 -2.43 4.38 3.82
N LEU A 239 -2.83 5.37 3.02
CA LEU A 239 -2.01 5.86 1.90
C LEU A 239 -0.73 6.57 2.39
N ASP A 240 -0.81 7.33 3.47
CA ASP A 240 0.38 7.95 4.06
C ASP A 240 1.34 6.90 4.66
N VAL A 241 0.78 5.87 5.33
CA VAL A 241 1.58 4.75 5.88
C VAL A 241 2.18 3.90 4.76
N ASP A 242 1.44 3.65 3.66
CA ASP A 242 1.98 3.02 2.46
C ASP A 242 3.22 3.75 1.96
N ALA A 243 3.16 5.08 1.84
CA ALA A 243 4.31 5.86 1.39
C ALA A 243 5.53 5.69 2.32
N VAL A 244 5.31 5.63 3.65
CA VAL A 244 6.38 5.37 4.62
C VAL A 244 6.96 3.97 4.46
N TYR A 245 6.13 2.93 4.33
CA TYR A 245 6.60 1.56 4.11
C TYR A 245 7.37 1.43 2.81
N MET A 246 6.84 2.00 1.73
CA MET A 246 7.47 1.93 0.42
C MET A 246 8.78 2.70 0.32
N SER A 247 8.97 3.77 1.10
CA SER A 247 10.24 4.48 1.18
C SER A 247 11.40 3.59 1.67
N ARG A 248 11.08 2.50 2.35
CA ARG A 248 12.04 1.50 2.86
C ARG A 248 11.94 0.15 2.11
N GLY A 249 11.05 0.05 1.13
CA GLY A 249 10.84 -1.17 0.36
C GLY A 249 10.05 -2.26 1.11
N PHE A 250 9.26 -1.89 2.14
CA PHE A 250 8.41 -2.80 2.91
C PHE A 250 7.09 -3.06 2.18
N LEU A 251 7.19 -3.70 1.02
CA LEU A 251 6.06 -3.97 0.13
C LEU A 251 5.05 -4.94 0.75
N ASP A 252 5.54 -5.90 1.53
CA ASP A 252 4.68 -6.90 2.17
C ASP A 252 3.72 -6.23 3.15
N GLU A 253 4.23 -5.35 4.01
CA GLU A 253 3.47 -4.58 5.00
C GLU A 253 2.52 -3.59 4.33
N SER A 254 2.95 -2.96 3.23
CA SER A 254 2.12 -2.06 2.43
C SER A 254 0.92 -2.79 1.83
N ILE A 255 1.13 -3.94 1.17
CA ILE A 255 0.06 -4.77 0.59
C ILE A 255 -0.92 -5.24 1.67
N GLU A 256 -0.42 -5.68 2.82
CA GLU A 256 -1.25 -6.14 3.93
C GLU A 256 -2.15 -5.01 4.44
N LEU A 257 -1.58 -3.84 4.73
CA LEU A 257 -2.31 -2.66 5.20
C LEU A 257 -3.40 -2.22 4.21
N LEU A 258 -3.02 -1.99 2.95
CA LEU A 258 -3.96 -1.50 1.94
C LEU A 258 -5.06 -2.52 1.65
N SER A 259 -4.71 -3.83 1.61
CA SER A 259 -5.69 -4.90 1.42
C SER A 259 -6.69 -4.97 2.57
N GLN A 260 -6.25 -4.79 3.81
CA GLN A 260 -7.13 -4.74 4.97
C GLN A 260 -8.12 -3.58 4.88
N VAL A 261 -7.66 -2.38 4.51
CA VAL A 261 -8.55 -1.21 4.37
C VAL A 261 -9.51 -1.39 3.19
N ALA A 262 -9.06 -1.94 2.07
CA ALA A 262 -9.90 -2.26 0.92
C ALA A 262 -11.01 -3.27 1.29
N THR A 263 -10.67 -4.34 2.01
CA THR A 263 -11.61 -5.38 2.46
C THR A 263 -12.65 -4.82 3.44
N ASN A 264 -12.29 -3.82 4.23
CA ASN A 264 -13.20 -3.13 5.15
C ASN A 264 -14.15 -2.16 4.43
N GLY A 265 -14.21 -2.17 3.10
CA GLY A 265 -15.22 -1.47 2.32
C GLY A 265 -14.85 -0.03 1.98
N SER A 266 -13.58 0.28 1.76
CA SER A 266 -13.16 1.58 1.23
C SER A 266 -13.92 1.94 -0.06
N THR A 267 -14.21 3.23 -0.22
CA THR A 267 -14.77 3.80 -1.46
C THR A 267 -13.81 4.80 -2.11
N ASN A 268 -12.57 4.84 -1.66
CA ASN A 268 -11.54 5.73 -2.18
C ASN A 268 -10.86 5.11 -3.41
N PRO A 269 -11.00 5.69 -4.62
CA PRO A 269 -10.38 5.13 -5.82
C PRO A 269 -8.85 5.11 -5.75
N THR A 270 -8.22 6.11 -5.11
CA THR A 270 -6.76 6.19 -4.94
C THR A 270 -6.23 4.99 -4.16
N LEU A 271 -6.93 4.54 -3.12
CA LEU A 271 -6.52 3.38 -2.32
C LEU A 271 -6.45 2.11 -3.16
N TYR A 272 -7.47 1.87 -3.98
CA TYR A 272 -7.48 0.70 -4.87
C TYR A 272 -6.43 0.81 -5.98
N ARG A 273 -6.20 2.00 -6.54
CA ARG A 273 -5.14 2.19 -7.52
C ARG A 273 -3.77 1.91 -6.91
N VAL A 274 -3.46 2.49 -5.75
CA VAL A 274 -2.18 2.26 -5.07
C VAL A 274 -2.02 0.79 -4.69
N LEU A 275 -3.07 0.11 -4.21
CA LEU A 275 -3.02 -1.33 -3.99
C LEU A 275 -2.75 -2.11 -5.28
N GLY A 276 -3.30 -1.66 -6.41
CA GLY A 276 -2.99 -2.19 -7.74
C GLY A 276 -1.51 -2.01 -8.09
N ASP A 277 -0.95 -0.82 -7.85
CA ASP A 277 0.47 -0.52 -8.05
C ASP A 277 1.35 -1.48 -7.22
N ARG A 278 1.01 -1.72 -5.95
CA ARG A 278 1.74 -2.63 -5.04
C ARG A 278 1.65 -4.09 -5.48
N TYR A 279 0.48 -4.56 -5.92
CA TYR A 279 0.37 -5.90 -6.48
C TYR A 279 1.14 -6.04 -7.81
N PHE A 280 1.15 -5.01 -8.64
CA PHE A 280 1.95 -5.02 -9.86
C PHE A 280 3.45 -5.07 -9.54
N GLU A 281 3.92 -4.29 -8.55
CA GLU A 281 5.29 -4.32 -8.06
C GLU A 281 5.68 -5.69 -7.46
N ALA A 282 4.72 -6.39 -6.83
CA ALA A 282 4.90 -7.76 -6.35
C ALA A 282 4.87 -8.82 -7.46
N GLY A 283 4.64 -8.45 -8.73
CA GLY A 283 4.47 -9.37 -9.85
C GLY A 283 3.11 -10.08 -9.90
N LEU A 284 2.14 -9.64 -9.10
CA LEU A 284 0.81 -10.23 -9.00
C LEU A 284 -0.18 -9.51 -9.95
N THR A 285 0.09 -9.61 -11.25
CA THR A 285 -0.61 -8.87 -12.30
C THR A 285 -2.13 -9.06 -12.31
N ASP A 286 -2.61 -10.28 -12.04
CA ASP A 286 -4.05 -10.56 -11.97
C ASP A 286 -4.70 -9.80 -10.81
N LYS A 287 -4.06 -9.80 -9.64
CA LYS A 287 -4.55 -9.04 -8.48
C LYS A 287 -4.48 -7.53 -8.74
N ALA A 288 -3.41 -7.06 -9.37
CA ALA A 288 -3.27 -5.66 -9.75
C ALA A 288 -4.42 -5.21 -10.67
N THR A 289 -4.70 -6.00 -11.71
CA THR A 289 -5.79 -5.72 -12.65
C THR A 289 -7.14 -5.60 -11.94
N VAL A 290 -7.44 -6.50 -11.00
CA VAL A 290 -8.70 -6.45 -10.22
C VAL A 290 -8.80 -5.14 -9.43
N GLN A 291 -7.70 -4.69 -8.80
CA GLN A 291 -7.71 -3.45 -8.02
C GLN A 291 -7.82 -2.21 -8.92
N TYR A 292 -7.13 -2.17 -10.05
CA TYR A 292 -7.26 -1.09 -11.02
C TYR A 292 -8.68 -0.98 -11.59
N MET A 293 -9.33 -2.11 -11.89
CA MET A 293 -10.73 -2.11 -12.33
C MET A 293 -11.65 -1.54 -11.26
N LYS A 294 -11.43 -1.90 -9.98
CA LYS A 294 -12.20 -1.34 -8.87
C LYS A 294 -11.95 0.17 -8.69
N ALA A 295 -10.71 0.61 -8.81
CA ALA A 295 -10.35 2.02 -8.78
C ALA A 295 -11.05 2.79 -9.90
N SER A 296 -11.04 2.25 -11.14
CA SER A 296 -11.74 2.84 -12.30
C SER A 296 -13.24 3.02 -12.05
N GLU A 297 -13.90 1.99 -11.50
CA GLU A 297 -15.33 2.05 -11.16
C GLU A 297 -15.63 3.20 -10.19
N LEU A 298 -14.85 3.29 -9.11
CA LEU A 298 -15.02 4.31 -8.08
C LEU A 298 -14.70 5.72 -8.60
N ALA A 299 -13.61 5.86 -9.37
CA ALA A 299 -13.22 7.13 -9.96
C ALA A 299 -14.26 7.65 -10.97
N LYS A 300 -14.89 6.78 -11.77
CA LYS A 300 -16.01 7.15 -12.64
C LYS A 300 -17.20 7.68 -11.83
N ARG A 301 -17.54 7.02 -10.72
CA ARG A 301 -18.66 7.44 -9.84
C ARG A 301 -18.40 8.79 -9.18
N SER A 302 -17.15 9.10 -8.84
CA SER A 302 -16.75 10.38 -8.23
C SER A 302 -16.37 11.45 -9.26
N ASN A 303 -16.40 11.15 -10.56
CA ASN A 303 -15.91 12.00 -11.64
C ASN A 303 -14.46 12.46 -11.43
N ASP A 304 -13.61 11.54 -10.98
CA ASP A 304 -12.19 11.79 -10.71
C ASP A 304 -11.35 11.45 -11.95
N GLY A 305 -11.16 12.46 -12.80
CA GLY A 305 -10.39 12.30 -14.06
C GLY A 305 -8.91 12.02 -13.83
N PHE A 306 -8.33 12.50 -12.72
CA PHE A 306 -6.92 12.25 -12.39
C PHE A 306 -6.70 10.77 -12.07
N GLU A 307 -7.51 10.19 -11.19
CA GLU A 307 -7.40 8.77 -10.85
C GLU A 307 -7.73 7.87 -12.05
N LEU A 308 -8.68 8.26 -12.91
CA LEU A 308 -8.95 7.51 -14.15
C LEU A 308 -7.73 7.44 -15.07
N GLN A 309 -7.01 8.54 -15.22
CA GLN A 309 -5.79 8.58 -16.02
C GLN A 309 -4.69 7.69 -15.41
N LYS A 310 -4.48 7.75 -14.09
CA LYS A 310 -3.50 6.92 -13.39
C LYS A 310 -3.82 5.42 -13.48
N VAL A 311 -5.09 5.05 -13.35
CA VAL A 311 -5.53 3.65 -13.52
C VAL A 311 -5.26 3.17 -14.95
N LYS A 312 -5.53 4.00 -15.96
CA LYS A 312 -5.24 3.66 -17.36
C LYS A 312 -3.74 3.38 -17.56
N GLU A 313 -2.88 4.25 -17.04
CA GLU A 313 -1.42 4.07 -17.06
C GLU A 313 -0.99 2.74 -16.43
N GLY A 314 -1.58 2.36 -15.29
CA GLY A 314 -1.32 1.09 -14.62
C GLY A 314 -1.72 -0.14 -15.43
N LEU A 315 -2.90 -0.10 -16.06
CA LEU A 315 -3.37 -1.19 -16.94
C LEU A 315 -2.53 -1.33 -18.20
N GLU A 316 -2.14 -0.21 -18.84
CA GLU A 316 -1.23 -0.19 -19.98
C GLU A 316 0.15 -0.77 -19.63
N ALA A 317 0.65 -0.50 -18.42
CA ALA A 317 1.90 -1.09 -17.92
C ALA A 317 1.80 -2.62 -17.77
N ILE A 318 0.68 -3.15 -17.27
CA ILE A 318 0.45 -4.60 -17.18
C ILE A 318 0.41 -5.22 -18.56
N GLU A 319 -0.31 -4.60 -19.52
CA GLU A 319 -0.40 -5.09 -20.87
C GLU A 319 0.98 -5.14 -21.54
N PHE A 320 1.73 -4.04 -21.46
CA PHE A 320 3.10 -3.97 -21.97
C PHE A 320 3.97 -5.07 -21.36
N TYR A 321 3.91 -5.25 -20.04
CA TYR A 321 4.67 -6.29 -19.35
C TYR A 321 4.30 -7.71 -19.83
N SER A 322 3.03 -7.95 -20.10
CA SER A 322 2.57 -9.27 -20.59
C SER A 322 3.14 -9.63 -21.94
N GLN A 323 3.43 -8.63 -22.78
CA GLN A 323 3.98 -8.79 -24.12
C GLN A 323 5.51 -8.97 -24.16
N LEU A 324 6.21 -8.70 -23.05
CA LEU A 324 7.66 -8.87 -23.01
C LEU A 324 8.03 -10.36 -23.17
N PRO A 325 9.06 -10.69 -23.97
CA PRO A 325 9.56 -12.05 -24.10
C PRO A 325 9.91 -12.64 -22.74
N THR A 326 9.62 -13.92 -22.55
CA THR A 326 9.85 -14.64 -21.28
C THR A 326 11.32 -14.54 -20.83
N ARG A 327 12.25 -14.42 -21.78
CA ARG A 327 13.69 -14.28 -21.54
C ARG A 327 14.06 -12.97 -20.84
N ILE A 328 13.29 -11.87 -21.07
CA ILE A 328 13.53 -10.58 -20.40
C ILE A 328 12.90 -10.57 -19.01
N LYS A 329 11.89 -11.41 -18.79
CA LYS A 329 11.17 -11.55 -17.52
C LYS A 329 11.99 -12.28 -16.45
N GLY A 330 13.11 -12.93 -16.80
CA GLY A 330 13.92 -13.76 -15.90
C GLY A 330 15.41 -13.41 -15.76
N ASP A 331 15.95 -12.47 -16.54
CA ASP A 331 17.41 -12.27 -16.68
C ASP A 331 17.99 -11.13 -15.83
N GLN A 332 17.44 -10.82 -14.67
CA GLN A 332 18.18 -10.05 -13.67
C GLN A 332 18.50 -10.93 -12.47
N LYS A 333 19.56 -11.71 -12.64
CA LYS A 333 20.31 -12.31 -11.54
C LYS A 333 21.27 -11.31 -10.91
#